data_f175e65640a675bd2cb5a8e7f6e87d34
#
_entry.id   f175e65640a675bd2cb5a8e7f6e87d34
#
_cell.length_a   1.000
_cell.length_b   1.000
_cell.length_c   1.000
_cell.angle_alpha   90.00
_cell.angle_beta   90.00
_cell.angle_gamma   90.00
#
_symmetry.space_group_name_H-M   'P 1'
#
loop_
_entity.id
_entity.type
_entity.pdbx_description
1 polymer ?
#
loop_
_entity_poly.entity_id
_entity_poly.type
_entity_poly.pdbx_seq_one_letter_code
_entity_poly.pdbx_strand_id
1 'polypeptide(L)'
;MYLIVGLGNPGVAYAQTRHNVGMWVIERAAARWSIRLTKHGTAHRGGGRLGSHLLELAGALDWMNLTGPPLKGLLRECSLTADDLILIHDDLDLDLGRLRIKQAGGHGGHNGIKSVIDAVGTSQFVRVKIGIGRPAPRQDSADYVLQPFTKEELEVLSPCLDRAVKALECLIHRGVAVAMNQFNVWEKPGEGEEQSD
;
A
#
# COMPACT_ATOMS: atom_id res chain seq x y z
N MET A 1 2.76 18.72 0.75
CA MET A 1 1.52 17.91 0.86
C MET A 1 1.82 16.54 0.29
N TYR A 2 1.20 15.47 0.79
CA TYR A 2 1.37 14.12 0.22
C TYR A 2 0.02 13.57 -0.22
N LEU A 3 0.00 12.85 -1.35
CA LEU A 3 -1.10 11.99 -1.75
C LEU A 3 -0.71 10.53 -1.42
N ILE A 4 -1.45 9.89 -0.54
CA ILE A 4 -1.20 8.52 -0.09
C ILE A 4 -2.35 7.64 -0.58
N VAL A 5 -2.05 6.70 -1.46
CA VAL A 5 -3.07 5.88 -2.13
C VAL A 5 -2.85 4.40 -1.83
N GLY A 6 -3.86 3.77 -1.27
CA GLY A 6 -3.94 2.31 -1.15
C GLY A 6 -4.61 1.72 -2.39
N LEU A 7 -3.89 0.88 -3.11
CA LEU A 7 -4.47 0.15 -4.24
C LEU A 7 -5.45 -0.90 -3.76
N GLY A 8 -6.54 -1.07 -4.50
CA GLY A 8 -7.59 -2.05 -4.22
C GLY A 8 -8.72 -1.94 -5.24
N ASN A 9 -9.47 -3.01 -5.42
CA ASN A 9 -10.68 -3.04 -6.20
C ASN A 9 -11.87 -2.51 -5.39
N PRO A 10 -12.78 -1.75 -6.00
CA PRO A 10 -13.98 -1.26 -5.34
C PRO A 10 -15.00 -2.39 -5.10
N GLY A 11 -15.87 -2.19 -4.11
CA GLY A 11 -16.99 -3.08 -3.82
C GLY A 11 -16.73 -4.11 -2.72
N VAL A 12 -17.82 -4.52 -2.07
CA VAL A 12 -17.81 -5.40 -0.88
C VAL A 12 -17.19 -6.77 -1.19
N ALA A 13 -17.40 -7.28 -2.41
CA ALA A 13 -16.87 -8.58 -2.83
C ALA A 13 -15.33 -8.64 -2.82
N TYR A 14 -14.66 -7.51 -2.97
CA TYR A 14 -13.19 -7.42 -3.02
C TYR A 14 -12.57 -6.90 -1.72
N ALA A 15 -13.39 -6.37 -0.80
CA ALA A 15 -12.92 -5.68 0.39
C ALA A 15 -11.98 -6.54 1.26
N GLN A 16 -12.15 -7.86 1.26
CA GLN A 16 -11.36 -8.81 2.07
C GLN A 16 -10.28 -9.53 1.27
N THR A 17 -10.05 -9.17 0.01
CA THR A 17 -9.07 -9.84 -0.83
C THR A 17 -7.64 -9.34 -0.58
N ARG A 18 -6.65 -10.17 -0.91
CA ARG A 18 -5.22 -9.86 -0.80
C ARG A 18 -4.86 -8.61 -1.58
N HIS A 19 -5.49 -8.40 -2.74
CA HIS A 19 -5.28 -7.25 -3.62
C HIS A 19 -5.76 -5.92 -3.02
N ASN A 20 -6.57 -5.97 -1.95
CA ASN A 20 -7.07 -4.80 -1.23
C ASN A 20 -6.25 -4.44 0.03
N VAL A 21 -5.13 -5.14 0.27
CA VAL A 21 -4.29 -4.87 1.46
C VAL A 21 -3.80 -3.42 1.52
N GLY A 22 -3.60 -2.77 0.37
CA GLY A 22 -3.27 -1.35 0.30
C GLY A 22 -4.37 -0.47 0.90
N MET A 23 -5.64 -0.78 0.63
CA MET A 23 -6.78 -0.08 1.22
C MET A 23 -6.85 -0.28 2.75
N TRP A 24 -6.53 -1.48 3.26
CA TRP A 24 -6.51 -1.74 4.71
C TRP A 24 -5.48 -0.89 5.45
N VAL A 25 -4.32 -0.61 4.83
CA VAL A 25 -3.34 0.32 5.40
C VAL A 25 -3.90 1.75 5.43
N ILE A 26 -4.59 2.19 4.38
CA ILE A 26 -5.25 3.51 4.34
C ILE A 26 -6.30 3.64 5.44
N GLU A 27 -7.15 2.63 5.64
CA GLU A 27 -8.16 2.64 6.71
C GLU A 27 -7.53 2.71 8.11
N ARG A 28 -6.44 1.96 8.36
CA ARG A 28 -5.70 2.03 9.63
C ARG A 28 -5.02 3.38 9.82
N ALA A 29 -4.40 3.93 8.78
CA ALA A 29 -3.79 5.25 8.81
C ALA A 29 -4.83 6.34 9.10
N ALA A 30 -5.98 6.28 8.43
CA ALA A 30 -7.09 7.21 8.62
C ALA A 30 -7.62 7.16 10.07
N ALA A 31 -7.83 5.95 10.62
CA ALA A 31 -8.25 5.77 12.01
C ALA A 31 -7.21 6.33 12.99
N ARG A 32 -5.92 6.02 12.79
CA ARG A 32 -4.83 6.47 13.65
C ARG A 32 -4.61 7.98 13.62
N TRP A 33 -4.80 8.61 12.46
CA TRP A 33 -4.59 10.05 12.27
C TRP A 33 -5.87 10.87 12.39
N SER A 34 -6.98 10.24 12.78
CA SER A 34 -8.31 10.86 12.91
C SER A 34 -8.77 11.55 11.62
N ILE A 35 -8.44 10.97 10.47
CA ILE A 35 -8.89 11.43 9.15
C ILE A 35 -10.14 10.67 8.77
N ARG A 36 -11.23 11.39 8.50
CA ARG A 36 -12.48 10.77 8.07
C ARG A 36 -12.43 10.48 6.57
N LEU A 37 -12.50 9.20 6.21
CA LEU A 37 -12.69 8.77 4.82
C LEU A 37 -14.17 8.90 4.42
N THR A 38 -14.42 9.47 3.27
CA THR A 38 -15.76 9.60 2.67
C THR A 38 -15.77 8.98 1.29
N LYS A 39 -16.93 8.48 0.86
CA LYS A 39 -17.08 7.84 -0.43
C LYS A 39 -17.29 8.89 -1.53
N HIS A 40 -16.48 8.81 -2.58
CA HIS A 40 -16.55 9.63 -3.79
C HIS A 40 -16.59 8.71 -5.02
N GLY A 41 -17.80 8.40 -5.51
CA GLY A 41 -17.97 7.37 -6.53
C GLY A 41 -17.55 5.99 -6.00
N THR A 42 -16.54 5.38 -6.62
CA THR A 42 -15.91 4.13 -6.15
C THR A 42 -14.86 4.36 -5.08
N ALA A 43 -14.20 5.52 -5.08
CA ALA A 43 -13.10 5.87 -4.21
C ALA A 43 -13.53 6.17 -2.77
N HIS A 44 -12.64 5.89 -1.81
CA HIS A 44 -12.69 6.43 -0.45
C HIS A 44 -11.59 7.45 -0.29
N ARG A 45 -11.93 8.68 0.13
CA ARG A 45 -10.99 9.81 0.23
C ARG A 45 -11.16 10.56 1.54
N GLY A 46 -10.06 11.17 2.02
CA GLY A 46 -10.09 12.03 3.19
C GLY A 46 -8.84 12.89 3.31
N GLY A 47 -9.06 14.19 3.45
CA GLY A 47 -8.00 15.16 3.71
C GLY A 47 -7.73 15.31 5.19
N GLY A 48 -6.48 15.57 5.57
CA GLY A 48 -6.08 15.79 6.95
C GLY A 48 -4.67 16.32 7.11
N ARG A 49 -4.15 16.21 8.33
CA ARG A 49 -2.79 16.66 8.68
C ARG A 49 -2.10 15.62 9.57
N LEU A 50 -0.79 15.49 9.36
CA LEU A 50 0.09 14.78 10.27
C LEU A 50 1.24 15.72 10.64
N GLY A 51 1.20 16.26 11.87
CA GLY A 51 2.08 17.37 12.25
C GLY A 51 1.87 18.60 11.36
N SER A 52 2.94 19.08 10.73
CA SER A 52 2.91 20.22 9.79
C SER A 52 2.51 19.82 8.36
N HIS A 53 2.43 18.53 8.04
CA HIS A 53 2.20 18.04 6.68
C HIS A 53 0.71 17.89 6.37
N LEU A 54 0.27 18.44 5.23
CA LEU A 54 -1.05 18.18 4.66
C LEU A 54 -1.04 16.83 3.95
N LEU A 55 -2.11 16.08 4.12
CA LEU A 55 -2.30 14.74 3.54
C LEU A 55 -3.63 14.64 2.82
N GLU A 56 -3.63 13.95 1.70
CA GLU A 56 -4.82 13.37 1.10
C GLU A 56 -4.65 11.85 1.12
N LEU A 57 -5.55 11.15 1.81
CA LEU A 57 -5.64 9.69 1.80
C LEU A 57 -6.68 9.28 0.76
N ALA A 58 -6.38 8.28 -0.04
CA ALA A 58 -7.33 7.74 -1.00
C ALA A 58 -7.14 6.23 -1.18
N GLY A 59 -8.20 5.54 -1.61
CA GLY A 59 -8.12 4.13 -1.95
C GLY A 59 -9.30 3.65 -2.76
N ALA A 60 -9.16 2.48 -3.40
CA ALA A 60 -10.15 1.87 -4.28
C ALA A 60 -10.69 2.87 -5.33
N LEU A 61 -9.78 3.62 -5.97
CA LEU A 61 -10.12 4.70 -6.89
C LEU A 61 -10.96 4.23 -8.08
N ASP A 62 -10.64 3.04 -8.60
CA ASP A 62 -11.33 2.33 -9.66
C ASP A 62 -10.89 0.86 -9.62
N TRP A 63 -11.31 0.04 -10.59
CA TRP A 63 -10.77 -1.31 -10.79
C TRP A 63 -9.24 -1.25 -10.87
N MET A 64 -8.58 -2.28 -10.35
CA MET A 64 -7.12 -2.30 -10.22
C MET A 64 -6.39 -1.86 -11.49
N ASN A 65 -6.77 -2.40 -12.63
CA ASN A 65 -6.18 -2.08 -13.94
C ASN A 65 -6.59 -0.70 -14.50
N LEU A 66 -7.51 0.00 -13.87
CA LEU A 66 -8.01 1.33 -14.27
C LEU A 66 -7.70 2.42 -13.23
N THR A 67 -6.95 2.11 -12.18
CA THR A 67 -6.63 3.03 -11.08
C THR A 67 -5.81 4.26 -11.51
N GLY A 68 -5.01 4.14 -12.58
CA GLY A 68 -4.10 5.20 -13.02
C GLY A 68 -4.77 6.51 -13.42
N PRO A 69 -5.78 6.53 -14.33
CA PRO A 69 -6.43 7.77 -14.75
C PRO A 69 -7.05 8.58 -13.60
N PRO A 70 -7.87 8.00 -12.68
CA PRO A 70 -8.39 8.75 -11.54
C PRO A 70 -7.29 9.21 -10.58
N LEU A 71 -6.22 8.43 -10.38
CA LEU A 71 -5.07 8.86 -9.57
C LEU A 71 -4.38 10.09 -10.18
N LYS A 72 -4.15 10.10 -11.50
CA LYS A 72 -3.62 11.28 -12.18
C LYS A 72 -4.54 12.49 -12.04
N GLY A 73 -5.85 12.27 -12.05
CA GLY A 73 -6.87 13.31 -11.76
C GLY A 73 -6.66 13.91 -10.37
N LEU A 74 -6.46 13.06 -9.35
CA LEU A 74 -6.21 13.49 -7.97
C LEU A 74 -4.92 14.29 -7.82
N LEU A 75 -3.83 13.85 -8.45
CA LEU A 75 -2.57 14.61 -8.44
C LEU A 75 -2.78 16.02 -8.98
N ARG A 76 -3.53 16.18 -10.08
CA ARG A 76 -3.86 17.49 -10.67
C ARG A 76 -4.76 18.31 -9.75
N GLU A 77 -5.81 17.71 -9.19
CA GLU A 77 -6.75 18.36 -8.26
C GLU A 77 -6.02 18.94 -7.05
N CYS A 78 -5.05 18.17 -6.50
CA CYS A 78 -4.25 18.58 -5.35
C CYS A 78 -3.03 19.44 -5.70
N SER A 79 -2.78 19.72 -6.99
CA SER A 79 -1.57 20.40 -7.49
C SER A 79 -0.26 19.69 -7.06
N LEU A 80 -0.26 18.34 -7.11
CA LEU A 80 0.83 17.47 -6.72
C LEU A 80 1.48 16.79 -7.94
N THR A 81 2.72 16.33 -7.74
CA THR A 81 3.50 15.57 -8.73
C THR A 81 3.70 14.12 -8.27
N ALA A 82 4.40 13.33 -9.08
CA ALA A 82 4.76 11.96 -8.71
C ALA A 82 5.69 11.89 -7.48
N ASP A 83 6.45 12.93 -7.19
CA ASP A 83 7.34 12.99 -6.03
C ASP A 83 6.57 13.10 -4.71
N ASP A 84 5.33 13.59 -4.77
CA ASP A 84 4.42 13.72 -3.63
C ASP A 84 3.57 12.46 -3.40
N LEU A 85 3.67 11.47 -4.32
CA LEU A 85 2.84 10.27 -4.32
C LEU A 85 3.49 9.13 -3.52
N ILE A 86 2.70 8.57 -2.60
CA ILE A 86 3.03 7.32 -1.90
C ILE A 86 1.94 6.30 -2.24
N LEU A 87 2.33 5.20 -2.92
CA LEU A 87 1.43 4.08 -3.22
C LEU A 87 1.65 2.92 -2.25
N ILE A 88 0.55 2.32 -1.81
CA ILE A 88 0.55 1.12 -0.97
C ILE A 88 -0.11 0.00 -1.75
N HIS A 89 0.57 -1.14 -1.86
CA HIS A 89 0.06 -2.27 -2.63
C HIS A 89 0.61 -3.62 -2.14
N ASP A 90 -0.05 -4.70 -2.52
CA ASP A 90 0.41 -6.07 -2.31
C ASP A 90 1.62 -6.41 -3.18
N ASP A 91 2.43 -7.35 -2.71
CA ASP A 91 3.58 -7.87 -3.45
C ASP A 91 3.70 -9.38 -3.25
N LEU A 92 3.62 -10.12 -4.37
CA LEU A 92 3.76 -11.58 -4.42
C LEU A 92 5.19 -12.06 -4.15
N ASP A 93 6.19 -11.22 -4.41
CA ASP A 93 7.61 -11.56 -4.29
C ASP A 93 8.17 -11.30 -2.88
N LEU A 94 7.33 -10.82 -1.98
CA LEU A 94 7.65 -10.65 -0.57
C LEU A 94 6.90 -11.69 0.26
N ASP A 95 7.60 -12.27 1.24
CA ASP A 95 7.00 -13.16 2.22
C ASP A 95 5.79 -12.49 2.90
N LEU A 96 4.80 -13.28 3.29
CA LEU A 96 3.63 -12.78 4.01
C LEU A 96 4.06 -11.99 5.27
N GLY A 97 3.51 -10.80 5.42
CA GLY A 97 3.83 -9.92 6.55
C GLY A 97 5.14 -9.14 6.41
N ARG A 98 5.88 -9.31 5.32
CA ARG A 98 7.06 -8.48 5.02
C ARG A 98 6.66 -7.13 4.46
N LEU A 99 7.25 -6.06 5.01
CA LEU A 99 7.13 -4.70 4.51
C LEU A 99 8.38 -4.31 3.72
N ARG A 100 8.22 -3.63 2.58
CA ARG A 100 9.33 -3.04 1.84
C ARG A 100 8.97 -1.70 1.24
N ILE A 101 9.77 -0.68 1.49
CA ILE A 101 9.68 0.64 0.87
C ILE A 101 10.61 0.70 -0.32
N LYS A 102 10.15 1.28 -1.44
CA LYS A 102 10.94 1.48 -2.64
C LYS A 102 10.57 2.82 -3.28
N GLN A 103 11.56 3.58 -3.72
CA GLN A 103 11.34 4.93 -4.30
C GLN A 103 10.99 4.90 -5.79
N ALA A 104 11.39 3.85 -6.51
CA ALA A 104 11.16 3.74 -7.95
C ALA A 104 11.16 2.28 -8.41
N GLY A 105 10.79 2.02 -9.66
CA GLY A 105 10.94 0.70 -10.30
C GLY A 105 9.77 0.29 -11.19
N GLY A 106 9.94 -0.80 -11.94
CA GLY A 106 8.91 -1.38 -12.79
C GLY A 106 7.68 -1.87 -12.01
N HIS A 107 6.64 -2.29 -12.71
CA HIS A 107 5.36 -2.71 -12.11
C HIS A 107 5.40 -4.13 -11.51
N GLY A 108 6.39 -4.97 -11.83
CA GLY A 108 6.54 -6.33 -11.29
C GLY A 108 5.31 -7.23 -11.51
N GLY A 109 4.60 -7.05 -12.63
CA GLY A 109 3.35 -7.78 -12.92
C GLY A 109 2.09 -7.21 -12.24
N HIS A 110 2.22 -6.26 -11.31
CA HIS A 110 1.06 -5.69 -10.60
C HIS A 110 0.27 -4.73 -11.49
N ASN A 111 -0.98 -5.09 -11.85
CA ASN A 111 -1.80 -4.34 -12.80
C ASN A 111 -2.11 -2.90 -12.35
N GLY A 112 -2.32 -2.66 -11.07
CA GLY A 112 -2.56 -1.32 -10.53
C GLY A 112 -1.33 -0.43 -10.68
N ILE A 113 -0.13 -0.94 -10.37
CA ILE A 113 1.12 -0.20 -10.55
C ILE A 113 1.35 0.09 -12.03
N LYS A 114 1.10 -0.87 -12.92
CA LYS A 114 1.18 -0.67 -14.37
C LYS A 114 0.26 0.47 -14.81
N SER A 115 -1.00 0.42 -14.42
CA SER A 115 -2.00 1.46 -14.75
C SER A 115 -1.55 2.86 -14.26
N VAL A 116 -0.97 2.95 -13.06
CA VAL A 116 -0.46 4.21 -12.53
C VAL A 116 0.73 4.71 -13.33
N ILE A 117 1.71 3.86 -13.64
CA ILE A 117 2.89 4.23 -14.44
C ILE A 117 2.46 4.75 -15.81
N ASP A 118 1.54 4.04 -16.49
CA ASP A 118 1.04 4.39 -17.82
C ASP A 118 0.32 5.76 -17.80
N ALA A 119 -0.49 6.01 -16.76
CA ALA A 119 -1.26 7.26 -16.66
C ALA A 119 -0.42 8.46 -16.23
N VAL A 120 0.43 8.29 -15.22
CA VAL A 120 1.28 9.37 -14.67
C VAL A 120 2.47 9.67 -15.58
N GLY A 121 2.97 8.65 -16.31
CA GLY A 121 4.07 8.78 -17.25
C GLY A 121 5.46 8.61 -16.62
N THR A 122 5.51 8.16 -15.36
CA THR A 122 6.78 7.89 -14.66
C THR A 122 6.60 6.76 -13.65
N SER A 123 7.69 6.09 -13.34
CA SER A 123 7.76 5.10 -12.25
C SER A 123 8.47 5.64 -10.99
N GLN A 124 8.81 6.93 -10.99
CA GLN A 124 9.53 7.63 -9.92
C GLN A 124 8.55 8.13 -8.87
N PHE A 125 8.05 7.24 -8.02
CA PHE A 125 7.21 7.52 -6.85
C PHE A 125 7.47 6.49 -5.76
N VAL A 126 7.18 6.87 -4.52
CA VAL A 126 7.38 6.02 -3.36
C VAL A 126 6.33 4.92 -3.32
N ARG A 127 6.76 3.70 -3.01
CA ARG A 127 5.89 2.52 -2.82
C ARG A 127 6.14 1.89 -1.47
N VAL A 128 5.06 1.60 -0.79
CA VAL A 128 5.02 0.77 0.42
C VAL A 128 4.42 -0.57 0.01
N LYS A 129 5.26 -1.58 -0.09
CA LYS A 129 4.94 -2.92 -0.56
C LYS A 129 4.63 -3.83 0.61
N ILE A 130 3.47 -4.46 0.59
CA ILE A 130 3.02 -5.41 1.61
C ILE A 130 3.14 -6.82 1.05
N GLY A 131 3.98 -7.64 1.65
CA GLY A 131 4.15 -9.03 1.26
C GLY A 131 2.90 -9.84 1.57
N ILE A 132 2.40 -10.52 0.54
CA ILE A 132 1.26 -11.43 0.63
C ILE A 132 1.64 -12.90 0.38
N GLY A 133 2.94 -13.15 0.13
CA GLY A 133 3.45 -14.46 -0.25
C GLY A 133 3.06 -14.86 -1.67
N ARG A 134 3.58 -15.99 -2.13
CA ARG A 134 3.27 -16.56 -3.44
C ARG A 134 2.19 -17.62 -3.36
N PRO A 135 1.37 -17.77 -4.41
CA PRO A 135 0.42 -18.88 -4.52
C PRO A 135 1.14 -20.23 -4.51
N ALA A 136 0.42 -21.29 -4.18
CA ALA A 136 0.89 -22.65 -4.30
C ALA A 136 1.29 -22.97 -5.76
N PRO A 137 2.19 -23.95 -5.98
CA PRO A 137 2.52 -24.40 -7.33
C PRO A 137 1.25 -24.73 -8.13
N ARG A 138 1.16 -24.23 -9.37
CA ARG A 138 0.02 -24.39 -10.29
C ARG A 138 -1.23 -23.52 -9.98
N GLN A 139 -1.24 -22.71 -8.94
CA GLN A 139 -2.29 -21.73 -8.69
C GLN A 139 -2.00 -20.47 -9.49
N ASP A 140 -3.00 -19.94 -10.21
CA ASP A 140 -2.88 -18.67 -10.94
C ASP A 140 -2.73 -17.48 -9.96
N SER A 141 -1.78 -16.60 -10.25
CA SER A 141 -1.52 -15.44 -9.40
C SER A 141 -2.68 -14.43 -9.42
N ALA A 142 -3.41 -14.29 -10.53
CA ALA A 142 -4.56 -13.40 -10.63
C ALA A 142 -5.72 -13.91 -9.75
N ASP A 143 -5.93 -15.22 -9.68
CA ASP A 143 -6.92 -15.81 -8.78
C ASP A 143 -6.49 -15.68 -7.32
N TYR A 144 -5.21 -15.87 -7.03
CA TYR A 144 -4.67 -15.81 -5.67
C TYR A 144 -4.86 -14.42 -5.03
N VAL A 145 -4.55 -13.34 -5.76
CA VAL A 145 -4.70 -11.98 -5.22
C VAL A 145 -6.16 -11.59 -4.96
N LEU A 146 -7.11 -12.26 -5.61
CA LEU A 146 -8.54 -12.05 -5.41
C LEU A 146 -9.13 -12.95 -4.29
N GLN A 147 -8.33 -13.81 -3.67
CA GLN A 147 -8.75 -14.60 -2.51
C GLN A 147 -8.58 -13.83 -1.21
N PRO A 148 -9.41 -14.10 -0.19
CA PRO A 148 -9.20 -13.59 1.16
C PRO A 148 -7.99 -14.25 1.82
N PHE A 149 -7.44 -13.60 2.85
CA PHE A 149 -6.48 -14.23 3.75
C PHE A 149 -7.16 -15.25 4.67
N THR A 150 -6.43 -16.30 5.08
CA THR A 150 -6.88 -17.18 6.15
C THR A 150 -6.74 -16.47 7.52
N LYS A 151 -7.28 -17.09 8.58
CA LYS A 151 -7.15 -16.52 9.94
C LYS A 151 -5.69 -16.46 10.38
N GLU A 152 -4.94 -17.52 10.12
CA GLU A 152 -3.53 -17.64 10.46
C GLU A 152 -2.68 -16.60 9.68
N GLU A 153 -3.00 -16.38 8.42
CA GLU A 153 -2.34 -15.34 7.62
C GLU A 153 -2.65 -13.93 8.13
N LEU A 154 -3.88 -13.68 8.61
CA LEU A 154 -4.26 -12.40 9.20
C LEU A 154 -3.51 -12.10 10.51
N GLU A 155 -3.20 -13.12 11.32
CA GLU A 155 -2.38 -12.98 12.52
C GLU A 155 -0.96 -12.48 12.18
N VAL A 156 -0.36 -13.01 11.11
CA VAL A 156 0.96 -12.56 10.61
C VAL A 156 0.88 -11.19 9.96
N LEU A 157 -0.19 -10.92 9.21
CA LEU A 157 -0.35 -9.70 8.44
C LEU A 157 -0.66 -8.48 9.32
N SER A 158 -1.45 -8.65 10.38
CA SER A 158 -1.93 -7.54 11.21
C SER A 158 -0.79 -6.66 11.78
N PRO A 159 0.28 -7.20 12.38
CA PRO A 159 1.42 -6.40 12.81
C PRO A 159 2.13 -5.66 11.65
N CYS A 160 2.17 -6.29 10.46
CA CYS A 160 2.75 -5.66 9.26
C CYS A 160 1.96 -4.41 8.84
N LEU A 161 0.63 -4.46 8.88
CA LEU A 161 -0.21 -3.29 8.55
C LEU A 161 0.02 -2.14 9.53
N ASP A 162 0.16 -2.42 10.83
CA ASP A 162 0.49 -1.40 11.83
C ASP A 162 1.90 -0.84 11.61
N ARG A 163 2.85 -1.71 11.25
CA ARG A 163 4.21 -1.30 10.87
C ARG A 163 4.20 -0.45 9.60
N ALA A 164 3.32 -0.71 8.63
CA ALA A 164 3.16 0.09 7.42
C ALA A 164 2.69 1.52 7.75
N VAL A 165 1.76 1.69 8.69
CA VAL A 165 1.33 3.03 9.13
C VAL A 165 2.49 3.79 9.79
N LYS A 166 3.29 3.13 10.65
CA LYS A 166 4.50 3.73 11.24
C LYS A 166 5.55 4.08 10.16
N ALA A 167 5.65 3.28 9.11
CA ALA A 167 6.52 3.56 7.97
C ALA A 167 6.07 4.80 7.18
N LEU A 168 4.76 4.98 6.99
CA LEU A 168 4.20 6.20 6.41
C LEU A 168 4.50 7.43 7.26
N GLU A 169 4.36 7.35 8.59
CA GLU A 169 4.74 8.43 9.52
C GLU A 169 6.22 8.80 9.36
N CYS A 170 7.10 7.79 9.30
CA CYS A 170 8.53 8.01 9.09
C CYS A 170 8.83 8.63 7.72
N LEU A 171 8.18 8.15 6.65
CA LEU A 171 8.29 8.72 5.30
C LEU A 171 7.95 10.22 5.29
N ILE A 172 6.85 10.59 5.93
CA ILE A 172 6.34 11.96 5.95
C ILE A 172 7.24 12.89 6.78
N HIS A 173 7.69 12.44 7.96
CA HIS A 173 8.46 13.27 8.88
C HIS A 173 9.96 13.27 8.65
N ARG A 174 10.53 12.14 8.17
CA ARG A 174 11.99 11.91 8.13
C ARG A 174 12.51 11.62 6.73
N GLY A 175 11.61 11.47 5.75
CA GLY A 175 11.95 11.22 4.35
C GLY A 175 12.22 9.75 4.02
N VAL A 176 12.29 9.49 2.71
CA VAL A 176 12.30 8.13 2.16
C VAL A 176 13.56 7.32 2.54
N ALA A 177 14.73 7.94 2.57
CA ALA A 177 15.98 7.25 2.89
C ALA A 177 15.97 6.69 4.33
N VAL A 178 15.53 7.48 5.30
CA VAL A 178 15.42 7.07 6.71
C VAL A 178 14.38 5.96 6.87
N ALA A 179 13.22 6.12 6.23
CA ALA A 179 12.18 5.10 6.27
C ALA A 179 12.63 3.77 5.64
N MET A 180 13.33 3.81 4.50
CA MET A 180 13.89 2.61 3.87
C MET A 180 14.90 1.90 4.80
N ASN A 181 15.82 2.64 5.41
CA ASN A 181 16.81 2.07 6.33
C ASN A 181 16.15 1.43 7.56
N GLN A 182 15.11 2.05 8.10
CA GLN A 182 14.44 1.58 9.32
C GLN A 182 13.45 0.44 9.05
N PHE A 183 12.72 0.45 7.93
CA PHE A 183 11.59 -0.47 7.71
C PHE A 183 11.86 -1.58 6.70
N ASN A 184 12.91 -1.50 5.88
CA ASN A 184 13.28 -2.58 4.95
C ASN A 184 14.05 -3.72 5.62
N VAL A 185 14.50 -3.55 6.87
CA VAL A 185 15.06 -4.64 7.67
C VAL A 185 13.95 -5.65 7.96
N TRP A 186 14.22 -6.91 7.67
CA TRP A 186 13.28 -8.00 7.84
C TRP A 186 13.91 -9.09 8.68
N GLU A 187 13.33 -9.32 9.83
CA GLU A 187 13.59 -10.49 10.67
C GLU A 187 12.39 -11.43 10.48
N LYS A 188 12.64 -12.62 9.97
CA LYS A 188 11.59 -13.59 9.75
C LYS A 188 11.02 -14.05 11.09
N PRO A 189 9.70 -14.03 11.29
CA PRO A 189 9.11 -14.57 12.51
C PRO A 189 9.54 -16.02 12.73
N GLY A 190 10.16 -16.32 13.90
CA GLY A 190 10.61 -17.66 14.29
C GLY A 190 12.09 -17.97 14.07
N GLU A 191 12.91 -17.07 13.49
CA GLU A 191 14.37 -17.31 13.37
C GLU A 191 15.20 -16.67 14.50
N GLY A 192 14.57 -16.01 15.48
CA GLY A 192 15.24 -15.27 16.57
C GLY A 192 15.43 -16.02 17.90
N GLU A 193 14.95 -17.26 18.06
CA GLU A 193 14.96 -17.97 19.35
C GLU A 193 15.99 -19.11 19.48
N GLU A 194 16.84 -19.35 18.49
CA GLU A 194 17.80 -20.48 18.54
C GLU A 194 19.26 -20.11 18.86
N GLN A 195 19.55 -18.98 19.51
CA GLN A 195 20.89 -18.71 20.03
C GLN A 195 20.86 -18.12 21.42
N SER A 196 20.57 -18.96 22.41
CA SER A 196 20.93 -18.75 23.81
C SER A 196 20.92 -20.10 24.54
N ASP A 197 21.96 -20.87 24.36
CA ASP A 197 22.45 -21.87 25.31
C ASP A 197 23.97 -21.80 25.36
#